data_c749de796d9c384d5b78969f95523c21
#
_entry.id   c749de796d9c384d5b78969f95523c21
#
_cell.length_a   1.000
_cell.length_b   1.000
_cell.length_c   1.000
_cell.angle_alpha   90.00
_cell.angle_beta   90.00
_cell.angle_gamma   90.00
#
_symmetry.space_group_name_H-M   'P 1'
#
loop_
_entity.id
_entity.type
_entity.pdbx_description
1 polymer ?
#
loop_
_entity_poly.entity_id
_entity_poly.type
_entity_poly.pdbx_seq_one_letter_code
_entity_poly.pdbx_strand_id
1 'polypeptide(L)'
;MNARLQKNILIVDDDPMARKLAEFVLTKDGYGVLSVESGEACIDCLKKDGRIDLVLLDIEMPQMNGIETLERIRSEKSIADTKVFFLTANEFSKYEEVSKRLAVLDFISKPLYGPELLERVKKLFARDEACRKETVLVIDDDRMNLKFAERMLSSEYNIVLAQTYKDALGYLSHETPSMVLLDVHMPDMDGFELLSEIRKIKDCSDLPVIFLTADSDRETEVRVFREGALDYIQKPFVAEVVLERIKRVLSLRKLQASLESEVERRTAELEESKRKHEILSLQVVKTLASAIDAKDRYTNGHSSRVAKYSKEIALRIGKPIDYQNEIYFVALLHDIGKIGIPDNILNKNSKLTDAEYETIKQHPSIGMEILKNITEMPNIEIGAHYHHERFDGKGYPEGLAGYDIPEIARIIAVADAYDAMTSRRSYRAALPQNAVRAEIVEGRARQFDPDFADVMLKMIDEDVRYEMRDDGMMP
;
A
#
# COMPACT_ATOMS: atom_id res chain seq x y z
N MET A 1 4.82 -10.35 16.96
CA MET A 1 6.08 -10.15 16.22
C MET A 1 7.05 -11.21 16.72
N ASN A 2 7.10 -12.36 16.02
CA ASN A 2 8.06 -13.40 16.35
C ASN A 2 9.44 -12.77 16.31
N ALA A 3 10.24 -12.96 17.35
CA ALA A 3 11.69 -12.74 17.28
C ALA A 3 12.30 -13.83 16.36
N ARG A 4 11.98 -13.75 15.04
CA ARG A 4 12.81 -14.41 14.04
C ARG A 4 14.20 -13.88 14.26
N LEU A 5 15.14 -14.76 14.54
CA LEU A 5 16.56 -14.40 14.59
C LEU A 5 16.86 -13.60 13.32
N GLN A 6 17.12 -12.32 13.49
CA GLN A 6 17.36 -11.38 12.40
C GLN A 6 18.51 -11.95 11.55
N LYS A 7 18.26 -12.15 10.26
CA LYS A 7 19.28 -12.63 9.33
C LYS A 7 20.30 -11.53 9.08
N ASN A 8 21.57 -11.84 9.25
CA ASN A 8 22.67 -10.90 9.10
C ASN A 8 23.38 -11.09 7.76
N ILE A 9 23.50 -10.00 7.01
CA ILE A 9 24.15 -9.96 5.68
C ILE A 9 25.36 -9.06 5.76
N LEU A 10 26.51 -9.56 5.30
CA LEU A 10 27.71 -8.77 5.15
C LEU A 10 27.88 -8.34 3.68
N ILE A 11 27.99 -7.05 3.45
CA ILE A 11 28.26 -6.45 2.14
C ILE A 11 29.75 -6.14 2.04
N VAL A 12 30.38 -6.60 0.98
CA VAL A 12 31.81 -6.40 0.71
C VAL A 12 31.97 -5.83 -0.69
N ASP A 13 32.31 -4.56 -0.78
CA ASP A 13 32.42 -3.82 -2.04
C ASP A 13 33.30 -2.58 -1.79
N ASP A 14 34.19 -2.23 -2.69
CA ASP A 14 35.05 -1.03 -2.52
C ASP A 14 34.30 0.27 -2.89
N ASP A 15 33.21 0.17 -3.71
CA ASP A 15 32.38 1.33 -4.04
C ASP A 15 31.42 1.69 -2.87
N PRO A 16 31.59 2.87 -2.23
CA PRO A 16 30.73 3.30 -1.15
C PRO A 16 29.26 3.53 -1.56
N MET A 17 28.99 3.81 -2.84
CA MET A 17 27.62 4.00 -3.35
C MET A 17 26.90 2.66 -3.48
N ALA A 18 27.58 1.63 -3.99
CA ALA A 18 27.05 0.28 -4.08
C ALA A 18 26.74 -0.28 -2.68
N ARG A 19 27.67 -0.10 -1.71
CA ARG A 19 27.43 -0.48 -0.31
C ARG A 19 26.20 0.18 0.29
N LYS A 20 26.09 1.52 0.19
CA LYS A 20 24.94 2.27 0.74
C LYS A 20 23.61 1.87 0.13
N LEU A 21 23.58 1.61 -1.18
CA LEU A 21 22.35 1.17 -1.86
C LEU A 21 21.91 -0.20 -1.35
N ALA A 22 22.83 -1.18 -1.30
CA ALA A 22 22.53 -2.52 -0.81
C ALA A 22 22.12 -2.50 0.67
N GLU A 23 22.82 -1.74 1.51
CA GLU A 23 22.50 -1.54 2.91
C GLU A 23 21.10 -0.95 3.10
N PHE A 24 20.76 0.11 2.37
CA PHE A 24 19.44 0.74 2.42
C PHE A 24 18.31 -0.25 2.05
N VAL A 25 18.49 -0.99 0.95
CA VAL A 25 17.48 -1.94 0.44
C VAL A 25 17.24 -3.07 1.43
N LEU A 26 18.33 -3.67 1.95
CA LEU A 26 18.24 -4.83 2.84
C LEU A 26 17.76 -4.47 4.27
N THR A 27 18.24 -3.34 4.80
CA THR A 27 17.82 -2.84 6.13
C THR A 27 16.33 -2.48 6.13
N LYS A 28 15.85 -1.85 5.05
CA LYS A 28 14.43 -1.52 4.90
C LYS A 28 13.51 -2.75 4.94
N ASP A 29 14.00 -3.91 4.49
CA ASP A 29 13.27 -5.18 4.49
C ASP A 29 13.48 -6.01 5.80
N GLY A 30 14.22 -5.45 6.79
CA GLY A 30 14.36 -6.03 8.13
C GLY A 30 15.57 -6.92 8.34
N TYR A 31 16.53 -6.99 7.40
CA TYR A 31 17.80 -7.70 7.58
C TYR A 31 18.76 -6.90 8.47
N GLY A 32 19.58 -7.59 9.27
CA GLY A 32 20.76 -7.02 9.88
C GLY A 32 21.86 -6.87 8.82
N VAL A 33 22.43 -5.70 8.67
CA VAL A 33 23.42 -5.44 7.62
C VAL A 33 24.71 -4.89 8.22
N LEU A 34 25.82 -5.49 7.82
CA LEU A 34 27.19 -4.99 8.04
C LEU A 34 27.80 -4.72 6.67
N SER A 35 28.67 -3.72 6.57
CA SER A 35 29.36 -3.42 5.32
C SER A 35 30.84 -3.16 5.55
N VAL A 36 31.69 -3.68 4.65
CA VAL A 36 33.15 -3.52 4.66
C VAL A 36 33.64 -3.23 3.24
N GLU A 37 34.84 -2.65 3.12
CA GLU A 37 35.35 -2.13 1.86
C GLU A 37 36.46 -3.01 1.21
N SER A 38 36.78 -4.15 1.83
CA SER A 38 37.85 -5.02 1.32
C SER A 38 37.69 -6.47 1.71
N GLY A 39 38.34 -7.38 0.97
CA GLY A 39 38.38 -8.81 1.27
C GLY A 39 39.01 -9.13 2.62
N GLU A 40 40.02 -8.40 3.03
CA GLU A 40 40.68 -8.59 4.34
C GLU A 40 39.73 -8.26 5.49
N ALA A 41 39.03 -7.11 5.38
CA ALA A 41 38.02 -6.71 6.36
C ALA A 41 36.85 -7.68 6.42
N CYS A 42 36.46 -8.30 5.30
CA CYS A 42 35.46 -9.37 5.24
C CYS A 42 35.88 -10.58 6.09
N ILE A 43 37.09 -11.08 5.88
CA ILE A 43 37.63 -12.25 6.63
C ILE A 43 37.70 -11.94 8.13
N ASP A 44 38.14 -10.76 8.49
CA ASP A 44 38.24 -10.32 9.90
C ASP A 44 36.83 -10.21 10.54
N CYS A 45 35.87 -9.69 9.79
CA CYS A 45 34.48 -9.60 10.23
C CYS A 45 33.87 -10.99 10.48
N LEU A 46 34.04 -11.92 9.54
CA LEU A 46 33.56 -13.29 9.65
C LEU A 46 34.15 -14.05 10.85
N LYS A 47 35.43 -13.76 11.19
CA LYS A 47 36.08 -14.36 12.36
C LYS A 47 35.60 -13.82 13.69
N LYS A 48 35.24 -12.54 13.73
CA LYS A 48 34.78 -11.86 14.95
C LYS A 48 33.30 -12.10 15.21
N ASP A 49 32.48 -12.08 14.16
CA ASP A 49 31.02 -12.18 14.27
C ASP A 49 30.55 -13.46 13.58
N GLY A 50 30.45 -14.55 14.36
CA GLY A 50 30.02 -15.88 13.90
C GLY A 50 28.54 -15.97 13.48
N ARG A 51 27.82 -14.85 13.33
CA ARG A 51 26.38 -14.80 13.03
C ARG A 51 26.07 -14.20 11.64
N ILE A 52 26.98 -14.26 10.69
CA ILE A 52 26.71 -13.80 9.32
C ILE A 52 26.11 -14.93 8.51
N ASP A 53 24.87 -14.72 8.02
CA ASP A 53 24.09 -15.71 7.28
C ASP A 53 24.39 -15.69 5.77
N LEU A 54 24.84 -14.55 5.23
CA LEU A 54 25.15 -14.35 3.81
C LEU A 54 26.19 -13.25 3.63
N VAL A 55 27.12 -13.46 2.71
CA VAL A 55 28.06 -12.44 2.22
C VAL A 55 27.70 -12.06 0.79
N LEU A 56 27.52 -10.78 0.52
CA LEU A 56 27.47 -10.19 -0.82
C LEU A 56 28.86 -9.67 -1.14
N LEU A 57 29.58 -10.30 -2.04
CA LEU A 57 31.01 -10.08 -2.27
C LEU A 57 31.25 -9.57 -3.68
N ASP A 58 31.78 -8.36 -3.81
CA ASP A 58 32.24 -7.85 -5.09
C ASP A 58 33.44 -8.64 -5.60
N ILE A 59 33.42 -8.96 -6.90
CA ILE A 59 34.54 -9.66 -7.54
C ILE A 59 35.69 -8.70 -7.80
N GLU A 60 35.42 -7.48 -8.25
CA GLU A 60 36.42 -6.52 -8.69
C GLU A 60 36.76 -5.51 -7.59
N MET A 61 37.65 -5.90 -6.66
CA MET A 61 38.13 -5.05 -5.60
C MET A 61 39.65 -4.88 -5.68
N PRO A 62 40.20 -3.73 -5.23
CA PRO A 62 41.65 -3.52 -5.16
C PRO A 62 42.32 -4.40 -4.10
N GLN A 63 43.61 -4.71 -4.27
CA GLN A 63 44.46 -5.53 -3.41
C GLN A 63 44.08 -7.00 -3.36
N MET A 64 42.94 -7.34 -2.78
CA MET A 64 42.40 -8.72 -2.72
C MET A 64 41.03 -8.75 -3.39
N ASN A 65 40.93 -9.37 -4.55
CA ASN A 65 39.68 -9.49 -5.29
C ASN A 65 38.69 -10.48 -4.61
N GLY A 66 37.41 -10.48 -5.06
CA GLY A 66 36.40 -11.34 -4.44
C GLY A 66 36.68 -12.85 -4.58
N ILE A 67 37.34 -13.27 -5.65
CA ILE A 67 37.70 -14.68 -5.84
C ILE A 67 38.76 -15.10 -4.84
N GLU A 68 39.82 -14.32 -4.71
CA GLU A 68 40.89 -14.57 -3.71
C GLU A 68 40.32 -14.52 -2.28
N THR A 69 39.41 -13.60 -2.00
CA THR A 69 38.72 -13.50 -0.70
C THR A 69 37.95 -14.79 -0.43
N LEU A 70 37.18 -15.30 -1.38
CA LEU A 70 36.41 -16.53 -1.22
C LEU A 70 37.29 -17.75 -1.10
N GLU A 71 38.41 -17.84 -1.83
CA GLU A 71 39.40 -18.91 -1.69
C GLU A 71 39.94 -18.97 -0.26
N ARG A 72 40.27 -17.81 0.33
CA ARG A 72 40.71 -17.73 1.73
C ARG A 72 39.60 -18.14 2.71
N ILE A 73 38.35 -17.68 2.48
CA ILE A 73 37.19 -18.10 3.29
C ILE A 73 37.07 -19.66 3.25
N ARG A 74 37.15 -20.28 2.07
CA ARG A 74 37.04 -21.73 1.91
C ARG A 74 38.21 -22.53 2.52
N SER A 75 39.40 -21.92 2.59
CA SER A 75 40.59 -22.57 3.20
C SER A 75 40.56 -22.57 4.72
N GLU A 76 39.70 -21.77 5.36
CA GLU A 76 39.67 -21.59 6.81
C GLU A 76 38.45 -22.28 7.43
N LYS A 77 38.67 -23.38 8.15
CA LYS A 77 37.63 -24.30 8.66
C LYS A 77 36.53 -23.59 9.48
N SER A 78 36.84 -22.50 10.18
CA SER A 78 35.89 -21.78 11.03
C SER A 78 34.83 -21.00 10.24
N ILE A 79 35.14 -20.64 8.99
CA ILE A 79 34.29 -19.79 8.13
C ILE A 79 34.04 -20.41 6.73
N ALA A 80 34.51 -21.63 6.49
CA ALA A 80 34.49 -22.28 5.17
C ALA A 80 33.06 -22.46 4.61
N ASP A 81 32.07 -22.66 5.46
CA ASP A 81 30.66 -22.90 5.08
C ASP A 81 29.86 -21.62 4.87
N THR A 82 30.50 -20.43 4.94
CA THR A 82 29.83 -19.14 4.73
C THR A 82 29.17 -19.08 3.37
N LYS A 83 27.91 -18.69 3.33
CA LYS A 83 27.14 -18.50 2.09
C LYS A 83 27.58 -17.21 1.41
N VAL A 84 27.85 -17.29 0.11
CA VAL A 84 28.35 -16.15 -0.68
C VAL A 84 27.55 -16.00 -1.96
N PHE A 85 27.13 -14.77 -2.24
CA PHE A 85 26.72 -14.28 -3.57
C PHE A 85 27.83 -13.37 -4.10
N PHE A 86 28.16 -13.50 -5.38
CA PHE A 86 29.03 -12.55 -6.03
C PHE A 86 28.27 -11.37 -6.61
N LEU A 87 28.84 -10.17 -6.46
CA LEU A 87 28.46 -8.97 -7.20
C LEU A 87 29.42 -8.80 -8.36
N THR A 88 28.95 -8.62 -9.59
CA THR A 88 29.81 -8.55 -10.78
C THR A 88 29.31 -7.56 -11.82
N ALA A 89 30.22 -6.81 -12.43
CA ALA A 89 29.94 -5.96 -13.59
C ALA A 89 30.01 -6.73 -14.95
N ASN A 90 30.57 -7.93 -14.95
CA ASN A 90 30.82 -8.74 -16.14
C ASN A 90 29.82 -9.90 -16.31
N GLU A 91 29.81 -10.53 -17.53
CA GLU A 91 28.98 -11.67 -17.83
C GLU A 91 29.30 -12.90 -16.94
N PHE A 92 28.29 -13.55 -16.42
CA PHE A 92 28.40 -14.71 -15.51
C PHE A 92 29.21 -15.87 -16.08
N SER A 93 29.20 -16.05 -17.39
CA SER A 93 29.94 -17.09 -18.12
C SER A 93 31.43 -17.13 -17.81
N LYS A 94 32.02 -15.97 -17.52
CA LYS A 94 33.45 -15.83 -17.20
C LYS A 94 33.84 -16.49 -15.87
N TYR A 95 32.89 -16.63 -14.94
CA TYR A 95 33.14 -17.10 -13.58
C TYR A 95 32.52 -18.46 -13.26
N GLU A 96 31.96 -19.17 -14.26
CA GLU A 96 31.19 -20.41 -14.07
C GLU A 96 32.05 -21.55 -13.46
N GLU A 97 33.28 -21.74 -13.90
CA GLU A 97 34.19 -22.76 -13.35
C GLU A 97 34.59 -22.44 -11.91
N VAL A 98 34.91 -21.17 -11.64
CA VAL A 98 35.31 -20.70 -10.31
C VAL A 98 34.15 -20.85 -9.33
N SER A 99 32.93 -20.53 -9.76
CA SER A 99 31.75 -20.62 -8.92
C SER A 99 31.44 -22.05 -8.49
N LYS A 100 31.57 -23.03 -9.41
CA LYS A 100 31.39 -24.45 -9.10
C LYS A 100 32.45 -24.95 -8.11
N ARG A 101 33.71 -24.54 -8.31
CA ARG A 101 34.82 -24.93 -7.43
C ARG A 101 34.70 -24.37 -6.01
N LEU A 102 34.25 -23.12 -5.90
CA LEU A 102 34.19 -22.39 -4.61
C LEU A 102 32.78 -22.40 -3.98
N ALA A 103 31.84 -23.14 -4.54
CA ALA A 103 30.46 -23.25 -4.07
C ALA A 103 29.80 -21.88 -3.86
N VAL A 104 29.85 -21.02 -4.89
CA VAL A 104 29.11 -19.75 -4.93
C VAL A 104 27.64 -20.06 -5.16
N LEU A 105 26.75 -19.45 -4.38
CA LEU A 105 25.34 -19.77 -4.44
C LEU A 105 24.60 -19.03 -5.56
N ASP A 106 24.98 -17.76 -5.84
CA ASP A 106 24.38 -16.95 -6.90
C ASP A 106 25.28 -15.76 -7.29
N PHE A 107 24.89 -15.08 -8.37
CA PHE A 107 25.52 -13.87 -8.89
C PHE A 107 24.49 -12.75 -9.02
N ILE A 108 24.89 -11.53 -8.73
CA ILE A 108 24.06 -10.33 -8.90
C ILE A 108 24.82 -9.34 -9.78
N SER A 109 24.18 -8.86 -10.85
CA SER A 109 24.80 -7.92 -11.78
C SER A 109 24.88 -6.51 -11.19
N LYS A 110 25.97 -5.81 -11.47
CA LYS A 110 26.11 -4.37 -11.27
C LYS A 110 25.72 -3.62 -12.57
N PRO A 111 25.04 -2.47 -12.50
CA PRO A 111 24.66 -1.73 -11.29
C PRO A 111 23.55 -2.45 -10.50
N LEU A 112 23.64 -2.43 -9.17
CA LEU A 112 22.72 -3.12 -8.30
C LEU A 112 21.28 -2.58 -8.46
N TYR A 113 20.36 -3.46 -8.83
CA TYR A 113 18.94 -3.16 -8.85
C TYR A 113 18.28 -3.69 -7.57
N GLY A 114 17.81 -2.77 -6.72
CA GLY A 114 17.32 -3.12 -5.37
C GLY A 114 16.26 -4.23 -5.32
N PRO A 115 15.22 -4.22 -6.16
CA PRO A 115 14.21 -5.28 -6.21
C PRO A 115 14.80 -6.66 -6.56
N GLU A 116 15.75 -6.76 -7.50
CA GLU A 116 16.42 -8.02 -7.88
C GLU A 116 17.28 -8.56 -6.73
N LEU A 117 18.08 -7.69 -6.11
CA LEU A 117 18.89 -8.05 -4.94
C LEU A 117 18.00 -8.67 -3.85
N LEU A 118 16.90 -7.99 -3.53
CA LEU A 118 15.98 -8.42 -2.48
C LEU A 118 15.30 -9.76 -2.81
N GLU A 119 14.85 -9.95 -4.05
CA GLU A 119 14.23 -11.20 -4.51
C GLU A 119 15.18 -12.39 -4.37
N ARG A 120 16.46 -12.23 -4.79
CA ARG A 120 17.46 -13.30 -4.72
C ARG A 120 17.81 -13.66 -3.27
N VAL A 121 17.97 -12.66 -2.42
CA VAL A 121 18.23 -12.87 -0.98
C VAL A 121 17.04 -13.58 -0.32
N LYS A 122 15.82 -13.14 -0.58
CA LYS A 122 14.59 -13.81 -0.08
C LYS A 122 14.49 -15.25 -0.54
N LYS A 123 14.79 -15.52 -1.81
CA LYS A 123 14.76 -16.87 -2.38
C LYS A 123 15.78 -17.81 -1.73
N LEU A 124 16.98 -17.31 -1.41
CA LEU A 124 17.98 -18.07 -0.66
C LEU A 124 17.47 -18.46 0.72
N PHE A 125 17.02 -17.49 1.52
CA PHE A 125 16.59 -17.76 2.88
C PHE A 125 15.31 -18.59 2.94
N ALA A 126 14.37 -18.43 2.00
CA ALA A 126 13.20 -19.30 1.89
C ALA A 126 13.59 -20.76 1.59
N ARG A 127 14.63 -20.97 0.79
CA ARG A 127 15.17 -22.30 0.48
C ARG A 127 15.83 -22.94 1.72
N ASP A 128 16.53 -22.15 2.51
CA ASP A 128 17.13 -22.60 3.76
C ASP A 128 16.06 -22.99 4.81
N GLU A 129 15.00 -22.21 4.91
CA GLU A 129 13.86 -22.51 5.77
C GLU A 129 13.14 -23.78 5.32
N ALA A 130 12.99 -23.99 4.01
CA ALA A 130 12.39 -25.21 3.45
C ALA A 130 13.22 -26.47 3.68
N CYS A 131 14.55 -26.34 3.82
CA CYS A 131 15.46 -27.46 4.12
C CYS A 131 15.60 -27.75 5.63
N ARG A 132 15.12 -26.88 6.51
CA ARG A 132 15.09 -27.17 7.96
C ARG A 132 14.01 -28.17 8.26
N LYS A 133 14.37 -29.27 8.94
CA LYS A 133 13.38 -30.19 9.49
C LYS A 133 12.47 -29.42 10.46
N GLU A 134 11.17 -29.59 10.29
CA GLU A 134 10.18 -29.01 11.21
C GLU A 134 10.28 -29.68 12.57
N THR A 135 10.03 -28.94 13.63
CA THR A 135 10.09 -29.46 15.00
C THR A 135 8.70 -29.91 15.44
N VAL A 136 8.59 -31.14 15.88
CA VAL A 136 7.37 -31.73 16.44
C VAL A 136 7.60 -31.97 17.92
N LEU A 137 6.77 -31.34 18.76
CA LEU A 137 6.74 -31.64 20.22
C LEU A 137 5.80 -32.81 20.46
N VAL A 138 6.29 -33.87 21.08
CA VAL A 138 5.50 -35.05 21.45
C VAL A 138 5.34 -35.07 22.97
N ILE A 139 4.09 -35.11 23.42
CA ILE A 139 3.72 -35.07 24.85
C ILE A 139 2.94 -36.34 25.17
N ASP A 140 3.51 -37.21 25.97
CA ASP A 140 2.92 -38.50 26.38
C ASP A 140 3.57 -38.95 27.72
N ASP A 141 2.80 -39.40 28.69
CA ASP A 141 3.34 -39.82 30.00
C ASP A 141 4.07 -41.15 29.93
N ASP A 142 3.78 -41.99 28.91
CA ASP A 142 4.46 -43.26 28.70
C ASP A 142 5.76 -43.09 27.89
N ARG A 143 6.87 -43.38 28.56
CA ARG A 143 8.21 -43.38 27.93
C ARG A 143 8.35 -44.29 26.72
N MET A 144 7.57 -45.35 26.64
CA MET A 144 7.62 -46.25 25.48
C MET A 144 7.01 -45.57 24.24
N ASN A 145 5.88 -44.86 24.44
CA ASN A 145 5.26 -44.10 23.39
C ASN A 145 6.19 -42.99 22.89
N LEU A 146 6.82 -42.24 23.79
CA LEU A 146 7.80 -41.19 23.45
C LEU A 146 8.96 -41.75 22.61
N LYS A 147 9.59 -42.85 23.04
CA LYS A 147 10.68 -43.50 22.29
C LYS A 147 10.23 -44.01 20.93
N PHE A 148 9.01 -44.55 20.86
CA PHE A 148 8.46 -45.01 19.59
C PHE A 148 8.22 -43.85 18.62
N ALA A 149 7.63 -42.77 19.10
CA ALA A 149 7.42 -41.54 18.29
C ALA A 149 8.76 -40.94 17.82
N GLU A 150 9.77 -40.85 18.70
CA GLU A 150 11.11 -40.39 18.35
C GLU A 150 11.72 -41.24 17.22
N ARG A 151 11.73 -42.56 17.38
CA ARG A 151 12.29 -43.46 16.36
C ARG A 151 11.57 -43.38 15.04
N MET A 152 10.25 -43.19 15.05
CA MET A 152 9.41 -43.13 13.88
C MET A 152 9.57 -41.82 13.12
N LEU A 153 9.68 -40.69 13.80
CA LEU A 153 9.57 -39.35 13.22
C LEU A 153 10.94 -38.69 12.99
N SER A 154 12.01 -39.08 13.65
CA SER A 154 13.33 -38.40 13.60
C SER A 154 14.00 -38.43 12.23
N SER A 155 13.59 -39.33 11.32
CA SER A 155 14.06 -39.29 9.93
C SER A 155 13.62 -38.04 9.17
N GLU A 156 12.43 -37.54 9.45
CA GLU A 156 11.82 -36.40 8.73
C GLU A 156 11.71 -35.12 9.56
N TYR A 157 11.60 -35.22 10.89
CA TYR A 157 11.35 -34.09 11.80
C TYR A 157 12.42 -34.00 12.91
N ASN A 158 12.56 -32.79 13.47
CA ASN A 158 13.23 -32.63 14.76
C ASN A 158 12.21 -32.94 15.86
N ILE A 159 12.54 -33.86 16.77
CA ILE A 159 11.61 -34.32 17.80
C ILE A 159 12.04 -33.78 19.17
N VAL A 160 11.10 -33.14 19.82
CA VAL A 160 11.20 -32.75 21.23
C VAL A 160 10.21 -33.58 22.02
N LEU A 161 10.67 -34.18 23.10
CA LEU A 161 9.86 -35.07 23.94
C LEU A 161 9.56 -34.40 25.28
N ALA A 162 8.31 -34.43 25.69
CA ALA A 162 7.87 -34.00 27.01
C ALA A 162 7.08 -35.12 27.68
N GLN A 163 7.51 -35.54 28.84
CA GLN A 163 6.84 -36.62 29.61
C GLN A 163 5.76 -36.07 30.52
N THR A 164 5.83 -34.76 30.84
CA THR A 164 4.89 -34.09 31.73
C THR A 164 4.38 -32.79 31.10
N TYR A 165 3.21 -32.32 31.56
CA TYR A 165 2.71 -31.01 31.18
C TYR A 165 3.67 -29.87 31.52
N LYS A 166 4.46 -29.99 32.59
CA LYS A 166 5.47 -29.02 33.03
C LYS A 166 6.63 -28.93 32.04
N ASP A 167 7.12 -30.07 31.55
CA ASP A 167 8.16 -30.10 30.52
C ASP A 167 7.66 -29.44 29.22
N ALA A 168 6.43 -29.76 28.84
CA ALA A 168 5.80 -29.17 27.64
C ALA A 168 5.66 -27.66 27.74
N LEU A 169 5.07 -27.14 28.82
CA LEU A 169 4.90 -25.70 29.04
C LEU A 169 6.25 -25.01 29.23
N GLY A 170 7.22 -25.64 29.86
CA GLY A 170 8.59 -25.14 29.97
C GLY A 170 9.24 -24.95 28.60
N TYR A 171 9.13 -25.92 27.70
CA TYR A 171 9.62 -25.79 26.33
C TYR A 171 8.88 -24.68 25.57
N LEU A 172 7.55 -24.66 25.59
CA LEU A 172 6.70 -23.72 24.87
C LEU A 172 6.84 -22.26 25.34
N SER A 173 7.37 -22.04 26.55
CA SER A 173 7.67 -20.68 27.04
C SER A 173 8.90 -20.06 26.38
N HIS A 174 9.75 -20.83 25.73
CA HIS A 174 11.00 -20.38 25.12
C HIS A 174 11.05 -20.63 23.61
N GLU A 175 10.43 -21.72 23.16
CA GLU A 175 10.45 -22.14 21.75
C GLU A 175 9.06 -22.56 21.27
N THR A 176 8.77 -22.31 20.00
CA THR A 176 7.51 -22.68 19.36
C THR A 176 7.78 -23.78 18.34
N PRO A 177 7.30 -25.02 18.54
CA PRO A 177 7.41 -26.09 17.55
C PRO A 177 6.48 -25.85 16.38
N SER A 178 6.69 -26.58 15.28
CA SER A 178 5.79 -26.52 14.11
C SER A 178 4.45 -27.20 14.37
N MET A 179 4.43 -28.17 15.33
CA MET A 179 3.25 -28.96 15.69
C MET A 179 3.44 -29.64 17.05
N VAL A 180 2.32 -29.99 17.70
CA VAL A 180 2.26 -30.81 18.92
C VAL A 180 1.50 -32.09 18.63
N LEU A 181 2.06 -33.21 19.06
CA LEU A 181 1.35 -34.47 19.26
C LEU A 181 1.10 -34.62 20.78
N LEU A 182 -0.17 -34.71 21.18
CA LEU A 182 -0.60 -34.59 22.57
C LEU A 182 -1.41 -35.81 23.00
N ASP A 183 -0.96 -36.54 24.00
CA ASP A 183 -1.78 -37.59 24.57
C ASP A 183 -3.01 -37.01 25.27
N VAL A 184 -4.15 -37.66 25.09
CA VAL A 184 -5.40 -37.29 25.77
C VAL A 184 -5.34 -37.63 27.24
N HIS A 185 -4.85 -38.81 27.58
CA HIS A 185 -4.87 -39.33 28.93
C HIS A 185 -3.48 -39.25 29.58
N MET A 186 -3.27 -38.23 30.40
CA MET A 186 -2.08 -38.05 31.18
C MET A 186 -2.43 -37.87 32.66
N PRO A 187 -1.57 -38.35 33.60
CA PRO A 187 -1.74 -38.04 35.01
C PRO A 187 -1.58 -36.54 35.28
N ASP A 188 -2.23 -36.04 36.31
CA ASP A 188 -2.19 -34.66 36.83
C ASP A 188 -2.93 -33.61 35.95
N MET A 189 -2.91 -33.70 34.64
CA MET A 189 -3.58 -32.78 33.70
C MET A 189 -3.94 -33.52 32.41
N ASP A 190 -5.20 -33.54 32.03
CA ASP A 190 -5.59 -34.19 30.77
C ASP A 190 -5.13 -33.38 29.54
N GLY A 191 -5.05 -34.02 28.37
CA GLY A 191 -4.58 -33.38 27.14
C GLY A 191 -5.45 -32.18 26.71
N PHE A 192 -6.74 -32.18 27.03
CA PHE A 192 -7.63 -31.05 26.69
C PHE A 192 -7.37 -29.85 27.59
N GLU A 193 -7.13 -30.08 28.88
CA GLU A 193 -6.74 -29.03 29.82
C GLU A 193 -5.39 -28.41 29.39
N LEU A 194 -4.42 -29.25 29.03
CA LEU A 194 -3.13 -28.78 28.55
C LEU A 194 -3.24 -28.01 27.25
N LEU A 195 -4.09 -28.43 26.32
CA LEU A 195 -4.35 -27.66 25.10
C LEU A 195 -4.88 -26.25 25.41
N SER A 196 -5.80 -26.15 26.39
CA SER A 196 -6.32 -24.84 26.83
C SER A 196 -5.20 -23.95 27.41
N GLU A 197 -4.25 -24.49 28.16
CA GLU A 197 -3.09 -23.75 28.66
C GLU A 197 -2.12 -23.34 27.51
N ILE A 198 -1.87 -24.24 26.56
CA ILE A 198 -1.05 -23.93 25.36
C ILE A 198 -1.65 -22.76 24.59
N ARG A 199 -2.97 -22.72 24.41
CA ARG A 199 -3.66 -21.63 23.67
C ARG A 199 -3.53 -20.25 24.34
N LYS A 200 -3.25 -20.20 25.65
CA LYS A 200 -3.01 -18.94 26.38
C LYS A 200 -1.61 -18.36 26.13
N ILE A 201 -0.68 -19.18 25.65
CA ILE A 201 0.66 -18.72 25.29
C ILE A 201 0.58 -17.96 23.98
N LYS A 202 1.01 -16.70 23.96
CA LYS A 202 0.83 -15.75 22.86
C LYS A 202 1.25 -16.30 21.48
N ASP A 203 2.38 -17.00 21.42
CA ASP A 203 2.93 -17.50 20.14
C ASP A 203 2.45 -18.94 19.83
N CYS A 204 1.58 -19.51 20.66
CA CYS A 204 1.04 -20.86 20.52
C CYS A 204 -0.49 -20.89 20.32
N SER A 205 -1.15 -19.73 20.20
CA SER A 205 -2.62 -19.66 20.03
C SER A 205 -3.14 -20.49 18.86
N ASP A 206 -2.39 -20.51 17.74
CA ASP A 206 -2.75 -21.22 16.51
C ASP A 206 -1.86 -22.43 16.22
N LEU A 207 -1.10 -22.90 17.22
CA LEU A 207 -0.19 -24.01 17.07
C LEU A 207 -0.96 -25.28 16.69
N PRO A 208 -0.60 -25.99 15.60
CA PRO A 208 -1.25 -27.23 15.22
C PRO A 208 -1.10 -28.30 16.29
N VAL A 209 -2.22 -28.90 16.70
CA VAL A 209 -2.23 -30.01 17.67
C VAL A 209 -2.97 -31.19 17.05
N ILE A 210 -2.35 -32.37 17.16
CA ILE A 210 -2.96 -33.68 16.88
C ILE A 210 -3.03 -34.43 18.19
N PHE A 211 -4.20 -34.89 18.58
CA PHE A 211 -4.34 -35.73 19.76
C PHE A 211 -3.93 -37.17 19.50
N LEU A 212 -3.32 -37.80 20.51
CA LEU A 212 -3.03 -39.22 20.56
C LEU A 212 -4.02 -39.84 21.56
N THR A 213 -4.81 -40.82 21.14
CA THR A 213 -5.84 -41.40 22.02
C THR A 213 -5.89 -42.92 21.93
N ALA A 214 -6.13 -43.59 23.06
CA ALA A 214 -6.47 -45.00 23.10
C ALA A 214 -7.99 -45.24 22.91
N ASP A 215 -8.80 -44.20 23.10
CA ASP A 215 -10.25 -44.31 23.02
C ASP A 215 -10.70 -44.39 21.55
N SER A 216 -11.64 -45.28 21.33
CA SER A 216 -12.31 -45.47 20.03
C SER A 216 -13.77 -45.00 20.05
N ASP A 217 -14.15 -44.27 21.10
CA ASP A 217 -15.50 -43.80 21.24
C ASP A 217 -15.77 -42.53 20.44
N ARG A 218 -17.02 -42.37 20.02
CA ARG A 218 -17.46 -41.25 19.22
C ARG A 218 -17.50 -39.92 19.99
N GLU A 219 -17.54 -39.95 21.31
CA GLU A 219 -17.59 -38.77 22.17
C GLU A 219 -16.21 -38.11 22.22
N THR A 220 -15.17 -38.87 22.38
CA THR A 220 -13.77 -38.40 22.35
C THR A 220 -13.41 -37.82 20.99
N GLU A 221 -13.81 -38.47 19.89
CA GLU A 221 -13.60 -37.91 18.52
C GLU A 221 -14.25 -36.53 18.36
N VAL A 222 -15.50 -36.37 18.75
CA VAL A 222 -16.22 -35.09 18.66
C VAL A 222 -15.60 -34.03 19.55
N ARG A 223 -15.15 -34.41 20.75
CA ARG A 223 -14.51 -33.50 21.72
C ARG A 223 -13.19 -32.94 21.16
N VAL A 224 -12.37 -33.78 20.54
CA VAL A 224 -11.08 -33.40 19.93
C VAL A 224 -11.25 -32.22 18.96
N PHE A 225 -12.22 -32.30 18.06
CA PHE A 225 -12.47 -31.23 17.08
C PHE A 225 -13.12 -29.98 17.71
N ARG A 226 -13.99 -30.14 18.71
CA ARG A 226 -14.61 -29.01 19.43
C ARG A 226 -13.59 -28.17 20.18
N GLU A 227 -12.59 -28.81 20.77
CA GLU A 227 -11.50 -28.13 21.51
C GLU A 227 -10.44 -27.51 20.58
N GLY A 228 -10.63 -27.60 19.26
CA GLY A 228 -9.79 -26.92 18.26
C GLY A 228 -8.51 -27.66 17.88
N ALA A 229 -8.46 -28.98 18.09
CA ALA A 229 -7.41 -29.79 17.47
C ALA A 229 -7.70 -30.01 15.99
N LEU A 230 -6.63 -30.15 15.20
CA LEU A 230 -6.75 -30.33 13.75
C LEU A 230 -7.01 -31.77 13.33
N ASP A 231 -6.55 -32.75 14.15
CA ASP A 231 -6.76 -34.16 13.90
C ASP A 231 -6.53 -34.98 15.18
N TYR A 232 -6.76 -36.29 15.12
CA TYR A 232 -6.41 -37.24 16.17
C TYR A 232 -5.79 -38.51 15.56
N ILE A 233 -5.01 -39.23 16.35
CA ILE A 233 -4.38 -40.51 15.99
C ILE A 233 -4.67 -41.53 17.09
N GLN A 234 -5.24 -42.65 16.66
CA GLN A 234 -5.56 -43.75 17.58
C GLN A 234 -4.34 -44.61 17.86
N LYS A 235 -4.14 -44.95 19.15
CA LYS A 235 -3.14 -45.95 19.60
C LYS A 235 -3.72 -47.38 19.37
N PRO A 236 -2.93 -48.36 18.95
CA PRO A 236 -1.47 -48.33 18.71
C PRO A 236 -1.12 -47.65 17.41
N PHE A 237 0.00 -46.93 17.38
CA PHE A 237 0.44 -46.14 16.22
C PHE A 237 0.86 -46.98 15.03
N VAL A 238 0.42 -46.62 13.86
CA VAL A 238 0.93 -47.08 12.58
C VAL A 238 1.80 -45.97 11.97
N ALA A 239 3.09 -46.21 11.82
CA ALA A 239 4.08 -45.17 11.46
C ALA A 239 3.70 -44.40 10.20
N GLU A 240 3.28 -45.10 9.14
CA GLU A 240 2.88 -44.47 7.86
C GLU A 240 1.67 -43.53 8.05
N VAL A 241 0.71 -43.92 8.89
CA VAL A 241 -0.50 -43.11 9.16
C VAL A 241 -0.14 -41.83 9.92
N VAL A 242 0.71 -41.95 10.93
CA VAL A 242 1.16 -40.79 11.72
C VAL A 242 1.92 -39.81 10.85
N LEU A 243 2.86 -40.27 10.05
CA LEU A 243 3.66 -39.45 9.14
C LEU A 243 2.78 -38.72 8.14
N GLU A 244 1.83 -39.40 7.50
CA GLU A 244 0.93 -38.80 6.52
C GLU A 244 0.00 -37.75 7.15
N ARG A 245 -0.52 -37.97 8.36
CA ARG A 245 -1.34 -36.97 9.07
C ARG A 245 -0.54 -35.73 9.45
N ILE A 246 0.69 -35.90 9.97
CA ILE A 246 1.60 -34.80 10.26
C ILE A 246 1.89 -34.00 8.99
N LYS A 247 2.31 -34.65 7.89
CA LYS A 247 2.58 -34.01 6.60
C LYS A 247 1.39 -33.21 6.10
N ARG A 248 0.20 -33.78 6.16
CA ARG A 248 -1.03 -33.12 5.73
C ARG A 248 -1.32 -31.85 6.52
N VAL A 249 -1.25 -31.93 7.85
CA VAL A 249 -1.53 -30.78 8.72
C VAL A 249 -0.51 -29.66 8.52
N LEU A 250 0.78 -30.02 8.48
CA LEU A 250 1.85 -29.04 8.25
C LEU A 250 1.80 -28.42 6.85
N SER A 251 1.45 -29.20 5.82
CA SER A 251 1.29 -28.68 4.46
C SER A 251 0.12 -27.72 4.35
N LEU A 252 -1.01 -28.03 4.97
CA LEU A 252 -2.18 -27.12 5.00
C LEU A 252 -1.84 -25.82 5.73
N ARG A 253 -1.11 -25.88 6.84
CA ARG A 253 -0.67 -24.69 7.58
C ARG A 253 0.27 -23.80 6.75
N LYS A 254 1.23 -24.41 6.05
CA LYS A 254 2.12 -23.67 5.12
C LYS A 254 1.35 -22.99 4.01
N LEU A 255 0.40 -23.70 3.40
CA LEU A 255 -0.43 -23.16 2.33
C LEU A 255 -1.28 -21.99 2.83
N GLN A 256 -1.90 -22.13 4.00
CA GLN A 256 -2.68 -21.08 4.62
C GLN A 256 -1.83 -19.83 4.89
N ALA A 257 -0.68 -19.97 5.54
CA ALA A 257 0.22 -18.85 5.81
C ALA A 257 0.72 -18.17 4.52
N SER A 258 0.98 -18.97 3.47
CA SER A 258 1.36 -18.43 2.16
C SER A 258 0.22 -17.63 1.51
N LEU A 259 -1.01 -18.13 1.60
CA LEU A 259 -2.19 -17.42 1.07
C LEU A 259 -2.48 -16.12 1.83
N GLU A 260 -2.38 -16.14 3.16
CA GLU A 260 -2.55 -14.94 3.99
C GLU A 260 -1.53 -13.87 3.60
N SER A 261 -0.25 -14.22 3.47
CA SER A 261 0.80 -13.30 3.03
C SER A 261 0.57 -12.76 1.62
N GLU A 262 0.10 -13.60 0.68
CA GLU A 262 -0.21 -13.17 -0.69
C GLU A 262 -1.42 -12.24 -0.72
N VAL A 263 -2.45 -12.49 0.09
CA VAL A 263 -3.62 -11.62 0.22
C VAL A 263 -3.20 -10.25 0.77
N GLU A 264 -2.38 -10.21 1.84
CA GLU A 264 -1.88 -8.96 2.39
C GLU A 264 -1.08 -8.16 1.34
N ARG A 265 -0.18 -8.82 0.62
CA ARG A 265 0.61 -8.21 -0.44
C ARG A 265 -0.27 -7.63 -1.55
N ARG A 266 -1.24 -8.42 -2.04
CA ARG A 266 -2.17 -7.99 -3.10
C ARG A 266 -3.06 -6.84 -2.66
N THR A 267 -3.51 -6.85 -1.42
CA THR A 267 -4.32 -5.77 -0.86
C THR A 267 -3.53 -4.46 -0.82
N ALA A 268 -2.29 -4.50 -0.35
CA ALA A 268 -1.42 -3.33 -0.31
C ALA A 268 -1.10 -2.78 -1.73
N GLU A 269 -0.82 -3.66 -2.70
CA GLU A 269 -0.61 -3.28 -4.11
C GLU A 269 -1.86 -2.62 -4.73
N LEU A 270 -3.05 -3.17 -4.43
CA LEU A 270 -4.31 -2.64 -4.92
C LEU A 270 -4.61 -1.25 -4.35
N GLU A 271 -4.39 -1.06 -3.05
CA GLU A 271 -4.56 0.24 -2.39
C GLU A 271 -3.60 1.30 -2.96
N GLU A 272 -2.34 0.94 -3.18
CA GLU A 272 -1.37 1.84 -3.81
C GLU A 272 -1.76 2.19 -5.25
N SER A 273 -2.18 1.19 -6.03
CA SER A 273 -2.65 1.38 -7.40
C SER A 273 -3.88 2.29 -7.46
N LYS A 274 -4.86 2.05 -6.58
CA LYS A 274 -6.06 2.88 -6.46
C LYS A 274 -5.69 4.34 -6.17
N ARG A 275 -4.81 4.58 -5.20
CA ARG A 275 -4.34 5.93 -4.87
C ARG A 275 -3.63 6.61 -6.04
N LYS A 276 -2.81 5.89 -6.79
CA LYS A 276 -2.14 6.43 -7.98
C LYS A 276 -3.15 6.83 -9.07
N HIS A 277 -4.18 6.01 -9.29
CA HIS A 277 -5.23 6.31 -10.25
C HIS A 277 -6.06 7.54 -9.83
N GLU A 278 -6.40 7.68 -8.56
CA GLU A 278 -7.12 8.85 -8.04
C GLU A 278 -6.31 10.14 -8.23
N ILE A 279 -5.01 10.11 -7.92
CA ILE A 279 -4.12 11.26 -8.13
C ILE A 279 -4.02 11.61 -9.62
N LEU A 280 -3.81 10.61 -10.49
CA LEU A 280 -3.69 10.81 -11.92
C LEU A 280 -4.98 11.38 -12.51
N SER A 281 -6.14 10.84 -12.13
CA SER A 281 -7.44 11.34 -12.58
C SER A 281 -7.62 12.82 -12.22
N LEU A 282 -7.30 13.19 -10.97
CA LEU A 282 -7.35 14.59 -10.53
C LEU A 282 -6.38 15.49 -11.33
N GLN A 283 -5.17 15.01 -11.58
CA GLN A 283 -4.18 15.75 -12.37
C GLN A 283 -4.66 15.97 -13.82
N VAL A 284 -5.25 14.95 -14.45
CA VAL A 284 -5.79 15.05 -15.81
C VAL A 284 -6.91 16.08 -15.88
N VAL A 285 -7.88 16.01 -14.94
CA VAL A 285 -8.99 16.98 -14.91
C VAL A 285 -8.49 18.41 -14.68
N LYS A 286 -7.56 18.61 -13.75
CA LYS A 286 -6.95 19.94 -13.53
C LYS A 286 -6.19 20.45 -14.74
N THR A 287 -5.48 19.58 -15.46
CA THR A 287 -4.76 19.95 -16.68
C THR A 287 -5.72 20.36 -17.78
N LEU A 288 -6.84 19.63 -17.94
CA LEU A 288 -7.90 20.00 -18.89
C LEU A 288 -8.52 21.36 -18.54
N ALA A 289 -8.87 21.58 -17.28
CA ALA A 289 -9.38 22.87 -16.81
C ALA A 289 -8.38 24.01 -17.09
N SER A 290 -7.10 23.80 -16.79
CA SER A 290 -6.04 24.78 -17.07
C SER A 290 -5.86 25.06 -18.57
N ALA A 291 -6.06 24.04 -19.43
CA ALA A 291 -5.99 24.22 -20.88
C ALA A 291 -7.16 25.06 -21.41
N ILE A 292 -8.34 24.92 -20.80
CA ILE A 292 -9.51 25.74 -21.11
C ILE A 292 -9.30 27.18 -20.63
N ASP A 293 -8.85 27.34 -19.37
CA ASP A 293 -8.48 28.65 -18.82
C ASP A 293 -7.43 29.36 -19.69
N ALA A 294 -6.45 28.63 -20.24
CA ALA A 294 -5.43 29.19 -21.14
C ALA A 294 -5.98 29.64 -22.51
N LYS A 295 -7.09 29.04 -22.98
CA LYS A 295 -7.79 29.47 -24.21
C LYS A 295 -8.47 30.81 -24.01
N ASP A 296 -9.05 31.06 -22.85
CA ASP A 296 -9.62 32.35 -22.46
C ASP A 296 -8.55 33.14 -21.69
N ARG A 297 -7.92 34.12 -22.36
CA ARG A 297 -6.76 34.87 -21.83
C ARG A 297 -6.98 35.52 -20.46
N TYR A 298 -8.22 35.54 -19.99
CA TYR A 298 -8.64 36.27 -18.79
C TYR A 298 -9.01 35.38 -17.63
N THR A 299 -8.91 34.05 -17.78
CA THR A 299 -9.40 33.10 -16.81
C THR A 299 -8.29 32.21 -16.17
N ASN A 300 -7.03 32.66 -16.17
CA ASN A 300 -5.95 31.91 -15.58
C ASN A 300 -6.29 31.52 -14.11
N GLY A 301 -6.40 30.22 -13.83
CA GLY A 301 -6.74 29.67 -12.51
C GLY A 301 -8.21 29.86 -12.08
N HIS A 302 -9.06 30.43 -12.91
CA HIS A 302 -10.48 30.67 -12.67
C HIS A 302 -11.20 29.35 -12.29
N SER A 303 -11.14 28.35 -13.14
CA SER A 303 -11.79 27.06 -12.90
C SER A 303 -11.41 26.44 -11.55
N SER A 304 -10.14 26.55 -11.14
CA SER A 304 -9.66 26.07 -9.86
C SER A 304 -10.21 26.87 -8.67
N ARG A 305 -10.36 28.20 -8.80
CA ARG A 305 -10.92 29.05 -7.75
C ARG A 305 -12.43 28.80 -7.60
N VAL A 306 -13.17 28.79 -8.71
CA VAL A 306 -14.61 28.48 -8.72
C VAL A 306 -14.87 27.11 -8.08
N ALA A 307 -14.06 26.09 -8.40
CA ALA A 307 -14.16 24.78 -7.77
C ALA A 307 -13.94 24.79 -6.25
N LYS A 308 -12.97 25.56 -5.76
CA LYS A 308 -12.72 25.73 -4.32
C LYS A 308 -13.90 26.41 -3.63
N TYR A 309 -14.42 27.50 -4.19
CA TYR A 309 -15.57 28.22 -3.61
C TYR A 309 -16.83 27.35 -3.60
N SER A 310 -17.09 26.63 -4.68
CA SER A 310 -18.24 25.71 -4.76
C SER A 310 -18.15 24.60 -3.72
N LYS A 311 -16.96 24.02 -3.52
CA LYS A 311 -16.71 23.03 -2.48
C LYS A 311 -16.90 23.60 -1.08
N GLU A 312 -16.41 24.81 -0.82
CA GLU A 312 -16.57 25.50 0.48
C GLU A 312 -18.03 25.81 0.78
N ILE A 313 -18.81 26.26 -0.22
CA ILE A 313 -20.26 26.47 -0.06
C ILE A 313 -20.91 25.12 0.30
N ALA A 314 -20.61 24.04 -0.42
CA ALA A 314 -21.15 22.71 -0.13
C ALA A 314 -20.80 22.22 1.29
N LEU A 315 -19.58 22.45 1.76
CA LEU A 315 -19.15 22.16 3.13
C LEU A 315 -19.99 22.94 4.16
N ARG A 316 -20.16 24.25 3.97
CA ARG A 316 -20.88 25.13 4.91
C ARG A 316 -22.37 24.87 4.99
N ILE A 317 -22.99 24.34 3.93
CA ILE A 317 -24.39 23.87 3.96
C ILE A 317 -24.54 22.42 4.45
N GLY A 318 -23.44 21.79 4.96
CA GLY A 318 -23.48 20.49 5.59
C GLY A 318 -23.55 19.30 4.64
N LYS A 319 -23.14 19.45 3.38
CA LYS A 319 -23.11 18.33 2.41
C LYS A 319 -22.04 17.29 2.77
N PRO A 320 -22.28 16.00 2.51
CA PRO A 320 -21.30 14.94 2.75
C PRO A 320 -20.04 15.12 1.88
N ILE A 321 -18.94 14.53 2.31
CA ILE A 321 -17.63 14.70 1.66
C ILE A 321 -17.63 14.25 0.19
N ASP A 322 -18.40 13.23 -0.16
CA ASP A 322 -18.52 12.75 -1.53
C ASP A 322 -19.15 13.82 -2.43
N TYR A 323 -20.22 14.45 -1.99
CA TYR A 323 -20.84 15.58 -2.70
C TYR A 323 -19.89 16.79 -2.82
N GLN A 324 -19.12 17.09 -1.76
CA GLN A 324 -18.12 18.15 -1.80
C GLN A 324 -17.01 17.86 -2.83
N ASN A 325 -16.61 16.63 -2.98
CA ASN A 325 -15.64 16.21 -3.99
C ASN A 325 -16.26 16.24 -5.39
N GLU A 326 -17.48 15.77 -5.54
CA GLU A 326 -18.23 15.81 -6.80
C GLU A 326 -18.35 17.23 -7.33
N ILE A 327 -18.88 18.17 -6.53
CA ILE A 327 -19.03 19.57 -6.95
C ILE A 327 -17.72 20.24 -7.29
N TYR A 328 -16.62 19.85 -6.64
CA TYR A 328 -15.29 20.35 -6.99
C TYR A 328 -14.90 19.98 -8.42
N PHE A 329 -15.13 18.72 -8.83
CA PHE A 329 -14.82 18.28 -10.20
C PHE A 329 -15.78 18.90 -11.23
N VAL A 330 -17.06 18.97 -10.91
CA VAL A 330 -18.08 19.58 -11.76
C VAL A 330 -17.74 21.04 -12.02
N ALA A 331 -17.39 21.78 -10.98
CA ALA A 331 -17.00 23.19 -11.10
C ALA A 331 -15.67 23.39 -11.83
N LEU A 332 -14.71 22.47 -11.73
CA LEU A 332 -13.48 22.55 -12.52
C LEU A 332 -13.73 22.53 -14.04
N LEU A 333 -14.77 21.85 -14.47
CA LEU A 333 -15.07 21.64 -15.89
C LEU A 333 -16.30 22.41 -16.37
N HIS A 334 -16.88 23.32 -15.56
CA HIS A 334 -18.09 24.04 -15.91
C HIS A 334 -17.99 24.81 -17.26
N ASP A 335 -16.82 25.32 -17.54
CA ASP A 335 -16.51 26.13 -18.72
C ASP A 335 -15.89 25.35 -19.91
N ILE A 336 -15.86 23.99 -19.84
CA ILE A 336 -15.20 23.16 -20.87
C ILE A 336 -15.70 23.45 -22.29
N GLY A 337 -16.94 23.83 -22.42
CA GLY A 337 -17.54 24.15 -23.72
C GLY A 337 -16.95 25.37 -24.41
N LYS A 338 -16.20 26.23 -23.73
CA LYS A 338 -15.44 27.34 -24.35
C LYS A 338 -14.44 26.85 -25.40
N ILE A 339 -14.07 25.56 -25.37
CA ILE A 339 -13.25 24.97 -26.44
C ILE A 339 -13.89 25.07 -27.82
N GLY A 340 -15.21 25.03 -27.87
CA GLY A 340 -16.00 25.17 -29.12
C GLY A 340 -16.22 26.58 -29.58
N ILE A 341 -15.89 27.61 -28.80
CA ILE A 341 -16.07 29.01 -29.14
C ILE A 341 -14.86 29.51 -29.93
N PRO A 342 -15.07 30.23 -31.09
CA PRO A 342 -13.97 30.79 -31.86
C PRO A 342 -13.14 31.81 -31.07
N ASP A 343 -11.80 31.75 -31.19
CA ASP A 343 -10.87 32.58 -30.41
C ASP A 343 -11.04 34.08 -30.65
N ASN A 344 -11.40 34.47 -31.86
CA ASN A 344 -11.65 35.88 -32.23
C ASN A 344 -12.91 36.47 -31.56
N ILE A 345 -13.84 35.62 -31.10
CA ILE A 345 -15.02 35.99 -30.31
C ILE A 345 -14.69 35.96 -28.83
N LEU A 346 -14.14 34.83 -28.36
CA LEU A 346 -13.83 34.60 -26.95
C LEU A 346 -12.86 35.66 -26.41
N ASN A 347 -11.80 35.99 -27.19
CA ASN A 347 -10.72 36.89 -26.77
C ASN A 347 -10.85 38.30 -27.36
N LYS A 348 -12.07 38.73 -27.75
CA LYS A 348 -12.32 40.03 -28.33
C LYS A 348 -12.14 41.17 -27.32
N ASN A 349 -11.31 42.17 -27.66
CA ASN A 349 -11.01 43.31 -26.78
C ASN A 349 -12.06 44.45 -26.82
N SER A 350 -13.11 44.32 -27.65
CA SER A 350 -14.20 45.30 -27.75
C SER A 350 -15.52 44.70 -27.32
N LYS A 351 -16.57 45.50 -27.16
CA LYS A 351 -17.91 44.98 -26.87
C LYS A 351 -18.34 43.96 -27.94
N LEU A 352 -18.91 42.84 -27.48
CA LEU A 352 -19.50 41.83 -28.35
C LEU A 352 -20.74 42.40 -29.05
N THR A 353 -20.95 42.00 -30.28
CA THR A 353 -22.26 42.19 -30.96
C THR A 353 -23.25 41.16 -30.39
N ASP A 354 -24.54 41.37 -30.62
CA ASP A 354 -25.58 40.40 -30.15
C ASP A 354 -25.35 39.00 -30.74
N ALA A 355 -24.95 38.89 -32.01
CA ALA A 355 -24.65 37.63 -32.67
C ALA A 355 -23.41 36.90 -32.04
N GLU A 356 -22.37 37.67 -31.72
CA GLU A 356 -21.20 37.11 -31.03
C GLU A 356 -21.54 36.66 -29.57
N TYR A 357 -22.39 37.43 -28.90
CA TYR A 357 -22.87 37.08 -27.58
C TYR A 357 -23.71 35.79 -27.61
N GLU A 358 -24.61 35.64 -28.60
CA GLU A 358 -25.34 34.38 -28.81
C GLU A 358 -24.40 33.18 -29.10
N THR A 359 -23.26 33.42 -29.77
CA THR A 359 -22.25 32.37 -29.97
C THR A 359 -21.61 31.97 -28.65
N ILE A 360 -21.28 32.92 -27.78
CA ILE A 360 -20.73 32.60 -26.45
C ILE A 360 -21.72 31.79 -25.60
N LYS A 361 -23.01 32.15 -25.64
CA LYS A 361 -24.07 31.42 -24.93
C LYS A 361 -24.21 29.94 -25.31
N GLN A 362 -23.55 29.50 -26.38
CA GLN A 362 -23.56 28.08 -26.76
C GLN A 362 -22.61 27.23 -25.94
N HIS A 363 -21.61 27.82 -25.21
CA HIS A 363 -20.63 27.01 -24.48
C HIS A 363 -21.26 26.08 -23.43
N PRO A 364 -22.35 26.39 -22.69
CA PRO A 364 -22.97 25.45 -21.78
C PRO A 364 -23.47 24.18 -22.48
N SER A 365 -24.16 24.35 -23.63
CA SER A 365 -24.64 23.22 -24.43
C SER A 365 -23.51 22.41 -25.05
N ILE A 366 -22.44 23.06 -25.53
CA ILE A 366 -21.23 22.38 -26.01
C ILE A 366 -20.55 21.63 -24.87
N GLY A 367 -20.47 22.21 -23.68
CA GLY A 367 -19.89 21.57 -22.48
C GLY A 367 -20.64 20.30 -22.09
N MET A 368 -21.97 20.36 -22.07
CA MET A 368 -22.83 19.19 -21.86
C MET A 368 -22.53 18.07 -22.87
N GLU A 369 -22.46 18.40 -24.17
CA GLU A 369 -22.17 17.42 -25.22
C GLU A 369 -20.79 16.76 -25.06
N ILE A 370 -19.78 17.50 -24.60
CA ILE A 370 -18.44 16.98 -24.32
C ILE A 370 -18.46 16.02 -23.14
N LEU A 371 -19.17 16.37 -22.06
CA LEU A 371 -19.12 15.66 -20.78
C LEU A 371 -20.11 14.50 -20.66
N LYS A 372 -21.18 14.45 -21.45
CA LYS A 372 -22.26 13.44 -21.37
C LYS A 372 -21.81 11.98 -21.43
N ASN A 373 -20.61 11.70 -21.98
CA ASN A 373 -20.08 10.36 -22.08
C ASN A 373 -19.27 9.92 -20.84
N ILE A 374 -19.11 10.80 -19.84
CA ILE A 374 -18.44 10.46 -18.58
C ILE A 374 -19.48 9.90 -17.64
N THR A 375 -19.60 8.57 -17.61
CA THR A 375 -20.62 7.87 -16.82
C THR A 375 -20.25 7.68 -15.35
N GLU A 376 -18.94 7.72 -15.04
CA GLU A 376 -18.43 7.49 -13.68
C GLU A 376 -18.53 8.72 -12.75
N MET A 377 -18.92 9.86 -13.29
CA MET A 377 -19.13 11.10 -12.54
C MET A 377 -20.52 11.67 -12.89
N PRO A 378 -21.55 11.23 -12.16
CA PRO A 378 -22.90 11.76 -12.36
C PRO A 378 -22.91 13.27 -12.14
N ASN A 379 -23.76 13.98 -12.87
CA ASN A 379 -23.95 15.43 -12.81
C ASN A 379 -22.80 16.29 -13.36
N ILE A 380 -21.73 15.72 -13.93
CA ILE A 380 -20.61 16.51 -14.45
C ILE A 380 -21.07 17.42 -15.61
N GLU A 381 -21.96 16.95 -16.47
CA GLU A 381 -22.57 17.70 -17.58
C GLU A 381 -23.57 18.75 -17.08
N ILE A 382 -24.21 18.51 -15.93
CA ILE A 382 -25.21 19.41 -15.34
C ILE A 382 -24.58 20.76 -14.95
N GLY A 383 -23.40 20.73 -14.32
CA GLY A 383 -22.68 21.95 -13.96
C GLY A 383 -22.28 22.74 -15.17
N ALA A 384 -21.79 22.10 -16.22
CA ALA A 384 -21.43 22.77 -17.47
C ALA A 384 -22.65 23.35 -18.20
N HIS A 385 -23.80 22.67 -18.16
CA HIS A 385 -24.99 23.07 -18.87
C HIS A 385 -25.75 24.24 -18.23
N TYR A 386 -25.88 24.19 -16.87
CA TYR A 386 -26.83 25.05 -16.17
C TYR A 386 -26.19 26.15 -15.30
N HIS A 387 -24.87 26.31 -15.26
CA HIS A 387 -24.22 27.31 -14.38
C HIS A 387 -24.54 28.78 -14.76
N HIS A 388 -25.07 29.04 -15.95
CA HIS A 388 -25.56 30.36 -16.39
C HIS A 388 -27.07 30.53 -16.27
N GLU A 389 -27.78 29.54 -15.72
CA GLU A 389 -29.16 29.74 -15.34
C GLU A 389 -29.28 30.71 -14.17
N ARG A 390 -30.34 31.44 -14.13
CA ARG A 390 -30.58 32.48 -13.13
C ARG A 390 -31.83 32.15 -12.32
N PHE A 391 -31.79 32.41 -11.04
CA PHE A 391 -32.90 32.12 -10.14
C PHE A 391 -34.22 32.78 -10.57
N ASP A 392 -34.15 33.93 -11.25
CA ASP A 392 -35.29 34.66 -11.80
C ASP A 392 -35.78 34.17 -13.18
N GLY A 393 -35.20 33.09 -13.72
CA GLY A 393 -35.55 32.50 -15.02
C GLY A 393 -35.08 33.28 -16.25
N LYS A 394 -34.20 34.27 -16.07
CA LYS A 394 -33.65 35.07 -17.17
C LYS A 394 -32.28 34.59 -17.61
N GLY A 395 -31.91 33.38 -17.22
CA GLY A 395 -30.67 32.73 -17.58
C GLY A 395 -30.69 32.03 -18.92
N TYR A 396 -29.70 31.23 -19.20
CA TYR A 396 -29.57 30.41 -20.41
C TYR A 396 -28.86 29.11 -20.05
N PRO A 397 -29.01 28.02 -20.82
CA PRO A 397 -29.63 27.96 -22.17
C PRO A 397 -31.15 27.72 -22.16
N GLU A 398 -31.73 27.18 -21.06
CA GLU A 398 -33.13 26.75 -21.03
C GLU A 398 -34.08 27.76 -20.34
N GLY A 399 -33.54 28.71 -19.59
CA GLY A 399 -34.31 29.69 -18.83
C GLY A 399 -35.03 29.11 -17.63
N LEU A 400 -34.42 28.12 -16.98
CA LEU A 400 -34.94 27.51 -15.73
C LEU A 400 -34.98 28.55 -14.62
N ALA A 401 -35.99 28.42 -13.72
CA ALA A 401 -36.16 29.34 -12.59
C ALA A 401 -36.21 28.66 -11.25
N GLY A 402 -35.73 29.32 -10.22
CA GLY A 402 -35.85 28.87 -8.84
C GLY A 402 -35.15 27.51 -8.64
N TYR A 403 -35.89 26.61 -7.99
CA TYR A 403 -35.40 25.29 -7.66
C TYR A 403 -35.50 24.24 -8.80
N ASP A 404 -36.01 24.62 -9.96
CA ASP A 404 -35.93 23.79 -11.16
C ASP A 404 -34.49 23.76 -11.71
N ILE A 405 -33.65 24.75 -11.35
CA ILE A 405 -32.23 24.74 -11.62
C ILE A 405 -31.55 23.71 -10.70
N PRO A 406 -30.76 22.76 -11.23
CA PRO A 406 -30.04 21.80 -10.42
C PRO A 406 -29.19 22.46 -9.32
N GLU A 407 -29.18 21.90 -8.13
CA GLU A 407 -28.49 22.48 -6.96
C GLU A 407 -27.01 22.76 -7.23
N ILE A 408 -26.29 21.82 -7.85
CA ILE A 408 -24.88 21.98 -8.22
C ILE A 408 -24.68 23.23 -9.08
N ALA A 409 -25.53 23.44 -10.08
CA ALA A 409 -25.43 24.60 -10.97
C ALA A 409 -25.70 25.93 -10.25
N ARG A 410 -26.66 25.96 -9.30
CA ARG A 410 -26.94 27.13 -8.46
C ARG A 410 -25.77 27.52 -7.56
N ILE A 411 -25.05 26.52 -7.01
CA ILE A 411 -23.83 26.75 -6.24
C ILE A 411 -22.71 27.29 -7.12
N ILE A 412 -22.48 26.66 -8.29
CA ILE A 412 -21.45 27.10 -9.23
C ILE A 412 -21.72 28.51 -9.72
N ALA A 413 -22.97 28.87 -10.02
CA ALA A 413 -23.35 30.21 -10.52
C ALA A 413 -22.92 31.33 -9.56
N VAL A 414 -23.08 31.20 -8.26
CA VAL A 414 -22.65 32.21 -7.29
C VAL A 414 -21.13 32.24 -7.13
N ALA A 415 -20.47 31.08 -7.17
CA ALA A 415 -19.02 30.97 -7.09
C ALA A 415 -18.32 31.56 -8.32
N ASP A 416 -18.84 31.26 -9.52
CA ASP A 416 -18.37 31.83 -10.80
C ASP A 416 -18.52 33.36 -10.82
N ALA A 417 -19.70 33.89 -10.48
CA ALA A 417 -19.92 35.32 -10.40
C ALA A 417 -18.99 36.03 -9.42
N TYR A 418 -18.72 35.42 -8.27
CA TYR A 418 -17.76 35.95 -7.29
C TYR A 418 -16.35 36.03 -7.90
N ASP A 419 -15.85 34.93 -8.49
CA ASP A 419 -14.54 34.94 -9.15
C ASP A 419 -14.46 35.93 -10.30
N ALA A 420 -15.50 36.01 -11.13
CA ALA A 420 -15.58 36.96 -12.20
C ALA A 420 -15.50 38.43 -11.76
N MET A 421 -15.98 38.74 -10.56
CA MET A 421 -15.93 40.10 -9.98
C MET A 421 -14.59 40.41 -9.30
N THR A 422 -13.97 39.41 -8.71
CA THR A 422 -12.72 39.55 -7.93
C THR A 422 -11.44 39.33 -8.74
N SER A 423 -11.54 38.84 -9.97
CA SER A 423 -10.43 38.67 -10.90
C SER A 423 -10.27 39.86 -11.84
N ARG A 424 -9.02 40.16 -12.30
CA ARG A 424 -8.73 41.14 -13.33
C ARG A 424 -9.20 40.64 -14.69
N ARG A 425 -9.90 41.49 -15.46
CA ARG A 425 -10.27 41.26 -16.88
C ARG A 425 -9.70 42.35 -17.75
N SER A 426 -9.54 42.12 -19.08
CA SER A 426 -8.92 43.07 -20.02
C SER A 426 -9.51 44.47 -20.02
N TYR A 427 -10.81 44.55 -19.76
CA TYR A 427 -11.59 45.78 -19.84
C TYR A 427 -12.05 46.29 -18.47
N ARG A 428 -11.69 45.56 -17.35
CA ARG A 428 -12.15 45.90 -16.00
C ARG A 428 -11.13 45.43 -14.95
N ALA A 429 -10.78 46.34 -14.03
CA ALA A 429 -10.06 45.97 -12.81
C ALA A 429 -10.96 45.13 -11.89
N ALA A 430 -10.36 44.35 -11.00
CA ALA A 430 -11.10 43.64 -9.95
C ALA A 430 -11.91 44.62 -9.12
N LEU A 431 -13.15 44.27 -8.78
CA LEU A 431 -14.00 45.11 -7.94
C LEU A 431 -13.50 45.13 -6.49
N PRO A 432 -13.64 46.28 -5.80
CA PRO A 432 -13.42 46.31 -4.35
C PRO A 432 -14.37 45.33 -3.61
N GLN A 433 -13.95 44.78 -2.50
CA GLN A 433 -14.72 43.77 -1.75
C GLN A 433 -16.13 44.22 -1.37
N ASN A 434 -16.28 45.50 -0.95
CA ASN A 434 -17.58 46.09 -0.65
C ASN A 434 -18.51 46.17 -1.86
N ALA A 435 -17.97 46.39 -3.05
CA ALA A 435 -18.75 46.40 -4.29
C ALA A 435 -19.17 44.98 -4.68
N VAL A 436 -18.26 43.99 -4.57
CA VAL A 436 -18.58 42.59 -4.80
C VAL A 436 -19.69 42.13 -3.87
N ARG A 437 -19.57 42.46 -2.57
CA ARG A 437 -20.60 42.16 -1.58
C ARG A 437 -21.96 42.77 -1.95
N ALA A 438 -22.00 44.04 -2.40
CA ALA A 438 -23.22 44.70 -2.81
C ALA A 438 -23.88 44.02 -4.00
N GLU A 439 -23.09 43.62 -5.01
CA GLU A 439 -23.58 42.88 -6.20
C GLU A 439 -24.19 41.51 -5.81
N ILE A 440 -23.57 40.77 -4.89
CA ILE A 440 -24.14 39.51 -4.41
C ILE A 440 -25.45 39.73 -3.64
N VAL A 441 -25.54 40.77 -2.83
CA VAL A 441 -26.78 41.14 -2.11
C VAL A 441 -27.88 41.51 -3.10
N GLU A 442 -27.58 42.30 -4.14
CA GLU A 442 -28.55 42.70 -5.18
C GLU A 442 -29.00 41.49 -6.03
N GLY A 443 -28.09 40.57 -6.32
CA GLY A 443 -28.36 39.37 -7.07
C GLY A 443 -29.16 38.30 -6.30
N ARG A 444 -29.29 38.44 -4.99
CA ARG A 444 -30.01 37.48 -4.11
C ARG A 444 -31.47 37.36 -4.55
N ALA A 445 -31.94 36.10 -4.71
CA ALA A 445 -33.27 35.73 -5.21
C ALA A 445 -33.61 36.27 -6.62
N ARG A 446 -32.62 36.80 -7.34
CA ARG A 446 -32.73 37.23 -8.75
C ARG A 446 -31.77 36.41 -9.61
N GLN A 447 -30.50 36.72 -9.54
CA GLN A 447 -29.48 35.97 -10.27
C GLN A 447 -29.12 34.70 -9.51
N PHE A 448 -29.01 34.78 -8.19
CA PHE A 448 -28.52 33.70 -7.31
C PHE A 448 -29.60 33.12 -6.43
N ASP A 449 -29.44 31.83 -6.13
CA ASP A 449 -30.17 31.18 -5.06
C ASP A 449 -29.92 31.92 -3.74
N PRO A 450 -30.96 32.34 -3.00
CA PRO A 450 -30.79 33.10 -1.77
C PRO A 450 -29.97 32.38 -0.68
N ASP A 451 -30.07 31.06 -0.58
CA ASP A 451 -29.38 30.30 0.44
C ASP A 451 -27.86 30.27 0.15
N PHE A 452 -27.48 30.06 -1.11
CA PHE A 452 -26.07 30.01 -1.51
C PHE A 452 -25.43 31.42 -1.59
N ALA A 453 -26.22 32.43 -1.94
CA ALA A 453 -25.79 33.83 -1.85
C ALA A 453 -25.48 34.20 -0.38
N ASP A 454 -26.32 33.80 0.58
CA ASP A 454 -26.11 34.07 2.01
C ASP A 454 -24.83 33.37 2.55
N VAL A 455 -24.53 32.15 2.07
CA VAL A 455 -23.29 31.47 2.40
C VAL A 455 -22.07 32.20 1.82
N MET A 456 -22.14 32.63 0.54
CA MET A 456 -21.07 33.39 -0.10
C MET A 456 -20.85 34.73 0.62
N LEU A 457 -21.91 35.44 1.04
CA LEU A 457 -21.78 36.68 1.81
C LEU A 457 -21.06 36.44 3.15
N LYS A 458 -21.33 35.35 3.84
CA LYS A 458 -20.58 34.98 5.05
C LYS A 458 -19.10 34.71 4.75
N MET A 459 -18.79 34.00 3.65
CA MET A 459 -17.41 33.77 3.23
C MET A 459 -16.69 35.09 2.95
N ILE A 460 -17.34 36.03 2.26
CA ILE A 460 -16.81 37.38 1.98
C ILE A 460 -16.56 38.16 3.28
N ASP A 461 -17.48 38.10 4.23
CA ASP A 461 -17.39 38.85 5.50
C ASP A 461 -16.29 38.26 6.44
N GLU A 462 -16.03 36.97 6.34
CA GLU A 462 -14.97 36.27 7.09
C GLU A 462 -13.57 36.46 6.46
N ASP A 463 -13.49 36.74 5.15
CA ASP A 463 -12.22 36.90 4.41
C ASP A 463 -11.63 38.32 4.63
N VAL A 464 -11.26 38.63 5.87
CA VAL A 464 -10.67 39.93 6.27
C VAL A 464 -9.31 40.18 5.61
N ARG A 465 -8.60 39.12 5.20
CA ARG A 465 -7.28 39.22 4.59
C ARG A 465 -7.29 39.18 3.08
N TYR A 466 -8.46 39.06 2.47
CA TYR A 466 -8.64 38.94 1.02
C TYR A 466 -7.91 37.74 0.37
N GLU A 467 -7.75 36.66 1.14
CA GLU A 467 -7.07 35.43 0.68
C GLU A 467 -7.87 34.66 -0.37
N MET A 468 -9.18 34.91 -0.47
CA MET A 468 -10.03 34.34 -1.50
C MET A 468 -9.81 34.99 -2.89
N ARG A 469 -9.15 36.12 -2.98
CA ARG A 469 -8.97 36.89 -4.22
C ARG A 469 -7.67 36.57 -4.91
N ASP A 470 -7.63 36.74 -6.27
CA ASP A 470 -6.47 36.43 -7.08
C ASP A 470 -5.52 37.62 -7.30
N ASP A 471 -5.87 38.81 -6.82
CA ASP A 471 -5.22 40.05 -7.25
C ASP A 471 -3.81 40.26 -6.67
N GLY A 472 -3.29 39.35 -5.83
CA GLY A 472 -1.90 39.40 -5.32
C GLY A 472 -1.52 40.77 -4.71
N MET A 473 -2.48 41.66 -4.53
CA MET A 473 -2.33 42.93 -3.89
C MET A 473 -3.06 42.92 -2.53
N MET A 474 -2.29 43.11 -1.48
CA MET A 474 -2.87 43.65 -0.24
C MET A 474 -3.51 45.01 -0.56
N PRO A 475 -4.56 45.42 0.22
CA PRO A 475 -5.28 46.66 -0.01
C PRO A 475 -4.42 47.89 0.03
#